data_97d748df443a7024bec8f02f06f87009
#
_entry.id   97d748df443a7024bec8f02f06f87009
#
_cell.length_a   1.000
_cell.length_b   1.000
_cell.length_c   1.000
_cell.angle_alpha   90.00
_cell.angle_beta   90.00
_cell.angle_gamma   90.00
#
_symmetry.space_group_name_H-M   'P 1'
#
loop_
_entity.id
_entity.type
_entity.pdbx_description
1 polymer ?
#
loop_
_entity_poly.entity_id
_entity_poly.type
_entity_poly.pdbx_seq_one_letter_code
_entity_poly.pdbx_strand_id
1 'polypeptide(L)'
;MIKNVALITSLFDYPSHYNPIFFNNALKYFDEKDIHIIRNNGLIKDGSYYDKLYFYKIPKVLEYIKEKILGNYDYILFLDATDTNFYSSPESIVDLFLSKNCSIIFGAEKGLWPNTSYTHLYESKNINSEYKYLNSGTYFGFTEKIVNHMETIIDKVYENGIDDQGKWTIEYLLSDDIIIDTDCEFFMSTLDSKKYFDYKNGVVTINNYNPIVVHDNGPHTEETLKVTDKL
;
A
#
# COMPACT_ATOMS: atom_id res chain seq x y z
N MET A 1 -0.24 9.49 19.20
CA MET A 1 -1.34 8.82 18.45
C MET A 1 -1.72 9.69 17.29
N ILE A 2 -1.75 9.13 16.10
CA ILE A 2 -2.10 9.82 14.87
C ILE A 2 -3.61 10.05 14.87
N LYS A 3 -4.03 11.30 14.58
CA LYS A 3 -5.44 11.69 14.59
C LYS A 3 -5.99 11.79 13.17
N ASN A 4 -7.27 11.47 13.02
CA ASN A 4 -8.04 11.59 11.77
C ASN A 4 -7.51 10.69 10.62
N VAL A 5 -6.72 9.66 10.93
CA VAL A 5 -6.23 8.67 9.98
C VAL A 5 -6.81 7.31 10.32
N ALA A 6 -7.51 6.70 9.38
CA ALA A 6 -7.88 5.29 9.45
C ALA A 6 -6.75 4.44 8.87
N LEU A 7 -6.20 3.52 9.66
CA LEU A 7 -5.33 2.47 9.16
C LEU A 7 -6.18 1.31 8.65
N ILE A 8 -6.15 1.04 7.35
CA ILE A 8 -6.97 0.01 6.73
C ILE A 8 -6.07 -1.10 6.18
N THR A 9 -6.49 -2.33 6.40
CA THR A 9 -5.90 -3.49 5.75
C THR A 9 -6.97 -4.50 5.34
N SER A 10 -6.66 -5.37 4.38
CA SER A 10 -7.55 -6.43 3.93
C SER A 10 -6.93 -7.81 4.12
N LEU A 11 -7.69 -8.71 4.73
CA LEU A 11 -7.35 -10.13 4.94
C LEU A 11 -8.50 -10.99 4.41
N PHE A 12 -8.51 -11.26 3.10
CA PHE A 12 -9.54 -12.07 2.47
C PHE A 12 -9.14 -13.55 2.47
N ASP A 13 -9.99 -14.41 3.05
CA ASP A 13 -9.84 -15.87 3.08
C ASP A 13 -8.46 -16.38 3.53
N TYR A 14 -7.71 -15.56 4.24
CA TYR A 14 -6.40 -15.94 4.76
C TYR A 14 -6.61 -16.88 5.95
N PRO A 15 -6.17 -18.13 5.87
CA PRO A 15 -6.20 -19.02 7.01
C PRO A 15 -5.24 -18.44 8.07
N SER A 16 -5.75 -17.92 9.17
CA SER A 16 -5.09 -17.71 10.47
C SER A 16 -3.68 -17.06 10.51
N HIS A 17 -3.02 -16.78 9.39
CA HIS A 17 -1.70 -16.15 9.36
C HIS A 17 -1.83 -14.62 9.29
N TYR A 18 -2.50 -14.10 10.27
CA TYR A 18 -2.43 -12.74 10.70
C TYR A 18 -0.98 -12.40 11.07
N ASN A 19 -0.44 -11.33 10.50
CA ASN A 19 0.89 -10.86 10.88
C ASN A 19 0.80 -10.17 12.26
N PRO A 20 1.09 -10.87 13.37
CA PRO A 20 0.98 -10.26 14.70
C PRO A 20 1.96 -9.11 14.88
N ILE A 21 3.06 -9.10 14.12
CA ILE A 21 4.07 -8.05 14.14
C ILE A 21 3.49 -6.76 13.60
N PHE A 22 2.80 -6.82 12.45
CA PHE A 22 2.11 -5.67 11.87
C PHE A 22 1.15 -5.02 12.87
N PHE A 23 0.26 -5.82 13.47
CA PHE A 23 -0.75 -5.30 14.38
C PHE A 23 -0.15 -4.73 15.67
N ASN A 24 0.81 -5.41 16.26
CA ASN A 24 1.50 -4.94 17.45
C ASN A 24 2.28 -3.65 17.18
N ASN A 25 2.86 -3.50 15.98
CA ASN A 25 3.52 -2.27 15.58
C ASN A 25 2.50 -1.14 15.32
N ALA A 26 1.38 -1.43 14.69
CA ALA A 26 0.32 -0.46 14.46
C ALA A 26 -0.23 0.10 15.77
N LEU A 27 -0.44 -0.74 16.80
CA LEU A 27 -0.92 -0.33 18.13
C LEU A 27 0.03 0.60 18.88
N LYS A 28 1.29 0.74 18.48
CA LYS A 28 2.21 1.75 19.04
C LYS A 28 1.83 3.17 18.62
N TYR A 29 1.14 3.33 17.49
CA TYR A 29 0.90 4.61 16.83
C TYR A 29 -0.58 4.95 16.66
N PHE A 30 -1.44 3.96 16.58
CA PHE A 30 -2.88 4.09 16.36
C PHE A 30 -3.67 3.57 17.56
N ASP A 31 -4.80 4.19 17.87
CA ASP A 31 -5.79 3.58 18.74
C ASP A 31 -6.40 2.35 18.04
N GLU A 32 -6.73 1.31 18.78
CA GLU A 32 -7.33 0.08 18.22
C GLU A 32 -8.58 0.35 17.37
N LYS A 33 -9.39 1.35 17.77
CA LYS A 33 -10.59 1.77 17.03
C LYS A 33 -10.30 2.37 15.64
N ASP A 34 -9.07 2.87 15.42
CA ASP A 34 -8.62 3.49 14.17
C ASP A 34 -7.92 2.48 13.25
N ILE A 35 -7.80 1.20 13.68
CA ILE A 35 -7.25 0.09 12.91
C ILE A 35 -8.39 -0.77 12.37
N HIS A 36 -8.57 -0.75 11.06
CA HIS A 36 -9.66 -1.40 10.36
C HIS A 36 -9.17 -2.60 9.55
N ILE A 37 -9.58 -3.81 9.94
CA ILE A 37 -9.23 -5.04 9.25
C ILE A 37 -10.44 -5.54 8.48
N ILE A 38 -10.39 -5.43 7.16
CA ILE A 38 -11.45 -5.92 6.28
C ILE A 38 -11.28 -7.42 6.10
N ARG A 39 -12.23 -8.18 6.63
CA ARG A 39 -12.28 -9.64 6.49
C ARG A 39 -13.44 -10.03 5.60
N ASN A 40 -13.20 -10.91 4.68
CA ASN A 40 -14.27 -11.53 3.89
C ASN A 40 -13.94 -13.02 3.74
N ASN A 41 -14.68 -13.85 4.47
CA ASN A 41 -14.52 -15.28 4.45
C ASN A 41 -15.48 -15.89 3.42
N GLY A 42 -15.00 -16.78 2.57
CA GLY A 42 -15.82 -17.55 1.62
C GLY A 42 -15.93 -16.96 0.22
N LEU A 43 -15.09 -15.99 -0.16
CA LEU A 43 -14.99 -15.52 -1.54
C LEU A 43 -14.35 -16.55 -2.47
N ILE A 44 -13.52 -17.45 -1.92
CA ILE A 44 -12.72 -18.41 -2.68
C ILE A 44 -13.35 -19.79 -2.56
N LYS A 45 -14.37 -20.06 -3.36
CA LYS A 45 -14.97 -21.40 -3.41
C LYS A 45 -14.35 -22.29 -4.48
N ASP A 46 -13.91 -21.72 -5.59
CA ASP A 46 -13.37 -22.46 -6.75
C ASP A 46 -12.33 -21.63 -7.51
N GLY A 47 -11.13 -22.11 -7.64
CA GLY A 47 -10.07 -21.52 -8.46
C GLY A 47 -8.89 -20.93 -7.69
N SER A 48 -7.90 -20.40 -8.39
CA SER A 48 -6.68 -19.93 -7.77
C SER A 48 -6.98 -18.78 -6.79
N TYR A 49 -6.41 -18.88 -5.61
CA TYR A 49 -6.53 -17.92 -4.51
C TYR A 49 -6.23 -16.48 -4.99
N TYR A 50 -5.15 -16.35 -5.74
CA TYR A 50 -4.66 -15.05 -6.17
C TYR A 50 -5.57 -14.34 -7.19
N ASP A 51 -6.11 -15.06 -8.18
CA ASP A 51 -6.91 -14.44 -9.25
C ASP A 51 -8.19 -13.78 -8.73
N LYS A 52 -8.79 -14.35 -7.68
CA LYS A 52 -10.04 -13.83 -7.11
C LYS A 52 -9.78 -12.73 -6.07
N LEU A 53 -8.72 -12.86 -5.27
CA LEU A 53 -8.35 -11.88 -4.25
C LEU A 53 -8.15 -10.49 -4.88
N TYR A 54 -7.30 -10.42 -5.90
CA TYR A 54 -6.98 -9.17 -6.57
C TYR A 54 -8.17 -8.55 -7.33
N PHE A 55 -9.09 -9.39 -7.81
CA PHE A 55 -10.28 -8.88 -8.49
C PHE A 55 -11.26 -8.19 -7.54
N TYR A 56 -11.44 -8.70 -6.32
CA TYR A 56 -12.42 -8.19 -5.36
C TYR A 56 -11.86 -7.17 -4.37
N LYS A 57 -10.56 -6.93 -4.30
CA LYS A 57 -9.92 -6.05 -3.31
C LYS A 57 -10.51 -4.65 -3.37
N ILE A 58 -10.46 -3.97 -4.51
CA ILE A 58 -10.97 -2.60 -4.65
C ILE A 58 -12.47 -2.49 -4.31
N PRO A 59 -13.39 -3.29 -4.88
CA PRO A 59 -14.82 -3.22 -4.53
C PRO A 59 -15.09 -3.42 -3.04
N LYS A 60 -14.43 -4.37 -2.40
CA LYS A 60 -14.67 -4.67 -0.98
C LYS A 60 -14.07 -3.61 -0.05
N VAL A 61 -12.92 -3.07 -0.40
CA VAL A 61 -12.32 -1.96 0.35
C VAL A 61 -13.20 -0.72 0.21
N LEU A 62 -13.70 -0.39 -0.98
CA LEU A 62 -14.61 0.73 -1.20
C LEU A 62 -15.92 0.60 -0.41
N GLU A 63 -16.55 -0.57 -0.45
CA GLU A 63 -17.76 -0.87 0.33
C GLU A 63 -17.54 -0.55 1.81
N TYR A 64 -16.45 -1.07 2.38
CA TYR A 64 -16.09 -0.84 3.77
C TYR A 64 -15.80 0.64 4.08
N ILE A 65 -15.05 1.32 3.22
CA ILE A 65 -14.74 2.74 3.39
C ILE A 65 -16.03 3.57 3.43
N LYS A 66 -16.96 3.35 2.52
CA LYS A 66 -18.24 4.06 2.50
C LYS A 66 -19.09 3.83 3.74
N GLU A 67 -19.07 2.63 4.29
CA GLU A 67 -19.88 2.28 5.46
C GLU A 67 -19.28 2.75 6.78
N LYS A 68 -17.96 2.76 6.92
CA LYS A 68 -17.30 2.88 8.24
C LYS A 68 -16.34 4.06 8.35
N ILE A 69 -15.74 4.50 7.25
CA ILE A 69 -14.62 5.45 7.25
C ILE A 69 -15.04 6.82 6.76
N LEU A 70 -15.76 6.88 5.64
CA LEU A 70 -16.17 8.13 5.03
C LEU A 70 -17.01 8.99 5.99
N GLY A 71 -16.60 10.24 6.18
CA GLY A 71 -17.21 11.18 7.13
C GLY A 71 -16.72 11.04 8.58
N ASN A 72 -15.93 10.01 8.91
CA ASN A 72 -15.35 9.82 10.23
C ASN A 72 -13.83 10.09 10.27
N TYR A 73 -13.15 9.92 9.13
CA TYR A 73 -11.71 10.09 9.00
C TYR A 73 -11.39 10.94 7.77
N ASP A 74 -10.44 11.86 7.92
CA ASP A 74 -9.99 12.72 6.83
C ASP A 74 -9.04 11.99 5.88
N TYR A 75 -8.26 11.03 6.44
CA TYR A 75 -7.22 10.32 5.71
C TYR A 75 -7.34 8.81 5.87
N ILE A 76 -6.89 8.10 4.87
CA ILE A 76 -6.69 6.65 4.88
C ILE A 76 -5.21 6.34 4.69
N LEU A 77 -4.67 5.48 5.55
CA LEU A 77 -3.44 4.74 5.33
C LEU A 77 -3.82 3.28 5.05
N PHE A 78 -3.64 2.84 3.81
CA PHE A 78 -3.87 1.45 3.43
C PHE A 78 -2.54 0.70 3.37
N LEU A 79 -2.48 -0.46 4.02
CA LEU A 79 -1.30 -1.34 4.02
C LEU A 79 -1.73 -2.79 3.85
N ASP A 80 -1.04 -3.53 2.99
CA ASP A 80 -1.17 -4.98 2.93
C ASP A 80 -0.61 -5.59 4.24
N ALA A 81 -1.46 -6.28 5.03
CA ALA A 81 -1.12 -6.68 6.40
C ALA A 81 -0.12 -7.84 6.50
N THR A 82 0.08 -8.58 5.41
CA THR A 82 0.89 -9.81 5.46
C THR A 82 2.38 -9.56 5.37
N ASP A 83 2.76 -8.47 4.71
CA ASP A 83 4.13 -8.18 4.30
C ASP A 83 4.52 -6.69 4.44
N THR A 84 3.75 -5.91 5.20
CA THR A 84 4.11 -4.53 5.54
C THR A 84 4.38 -4.36 7.03
N ASN A 85 5.29 -3.45 7.38
CA ASN A 85 5.57 -3.07 8.76
C ASN A 85 6.01 -1.61 8.85
N PHE A 86 5.75 -0.99 10.03
CA PHE A 86 6.28 0.32 10.36
C PHE A 86 7.74 0.19 10.78
N TYR A 87 8.61 1.01 10.18
CA TYR A 87 10.05 1.06 10.45
C TYR A 87 10.49 2.40 11.03
N SER A 88 9.66 3.42 10.90
CA SER A 88 9.80 4.67 11.63
C SER A 88 8.41 5.14 12.09
N SER A 89 8.39 6.16 12.96
CA SER A 89 7.12 6.70 13.46
C SER A 89 6.32 7.35 12.33
N PRO A 90 5.06 6.94 12.13
CA PRO A 90 4.18 7.58 11.15
C PRO A 90 3.51 8.85 11.68
N GLU A 91 3.91 9.40 12.84
CA GLU A 91 3.23 10.55 13.47
C GLU A 91 3.26 11.81 12.59
N SER A 92 4.28 11.96 11.75
CA SER A 92 4.42 13.06 10.80
C SER A 92 3.85 12.78 9.41
N ILE A 93 3.19 11.63 9.20
CA ILE A 93 2.75 11.20 7.87
C ILE A 93 1.80 12.23 7.21
N VAL A 94 0.92 12.84 8.00
CA VAL A 94 -0.03 13.85 7.50
C VAL A 94 0.70 15.11 7.05
N ASP A 95 1.62 15.64 7.87
CA ASP A 95 2.38 16.84 7.54
C ASP A 95 3.25 16.62 6.30
N LEU A 96 3.91 15.46 6.22
CA LEU A 96 4.70 15.07 5.07
C LEU A 96 3.82 14.98 3.81
N PHE A 97 2.65 14.35 3.90
CA PHE A 97 1.70 14.24 2.80
C PHE A 97 1.22 15.60 2.30
N LEU A 98 0.85 16.49 3.21
CA LEU A 98 0.38 17.84 2.85
C LEU A 98 1.47 18.66 2.13
N SER A 99 2.74 18.35 2.34
CA SER A 99 3.85 18.97 1.62
C SER A 99 3.99 18.52 0.16
N LYS A 100 3.39 17.39 -0.23
CA LYS A 100 3.54 16.78 -1.57
C LYS A 100 2.57 17.33 -2.63
N ASN A 101 1.57 18.12 -2.24
CA ASN A 101 0.57 18.71 -3.14
C ASN A 101 -0.11 17.68 -4.06
N CYS A 102 -0.59 16.59 -3.47
CA CYS A 102 -1.32 15.52 -4.15
C CYS A 102 -2.56 15.11 -3.37
N SER A 103 -3.44 14.30 -3.97
CA SER A 103 -4.62 13.75 -3.31
C SER A 103 -4.39 12.36 -2.74
N ILE A 104 -3.54 11.57 -3.40
CA ILE A 104 -3.16 10.22 -3.00
C ILE A 104 -1.68 10.00 -3.35
N ILE A 105 -0.94 9.36 -2.44
CA ILE A 105 0.41 8.89 -2.68
C ILE A 105 0.45 7.37 -2.52
N PHE A 106 0.96 6.67 -3.53
CA PHE A 106 1.19 5.23 -3.52
C PHE A 106 2.66 4.90 -3.26
N GLY A 107 2.91 3.70 -2.72
CA GLY A 107 4.24 3.13 -2.75
C GLY A 107 4.74 2.99 -4.19
N ALA A 108 6.05 3.06 -4.35
CA ALA A 108 6.71 2.81 -5.62
C ALA A 108 7.61 1.57 -5.53
N GLU A 109 7.75 0.87 -6.64
CA GLU A 109 8.61 -0.30 -6.77
C GLU A 109 9.49 -0.25 -8.03
N LYS A 110 10.52 -1.09 -8.08
CA LYS A 110 11.48 -1.13 -9.20
C LYS A 110 10.97 -1.91 -10.40
N GLY A 111 10.11 -2.89 -10.16
CA GLY A 111 9.53 -3.76 -11.19
C GLY A 111 8.17 -3.28 -11.68
N LEU A 112 7.91 -3.33 -12.97
CA LEU A 112 6.57 -3.07 -13.51
C LEU A 112 5.72 -4.33 -13.45
N TRP A 113 4.65 -4.27 -12.66
CA TRP A 113 3.65 -5.32 -12.51
C TRP A 113 2.23 -4.73 -12.69
N PRO A 114 1.23 -5.48 -13.16
CA PRO A 114 1.29 -6.85 -13.72
C PRO A 114 1.63 -6.88 -15.21
N ASN A 115 1.59 -5.76 -15.90
CA ASN A 115 1.67 -5.71 -17.36
C ASN A 115 2.78 -4.75 -17.84
N THR A 116 3.82 -5.31 -18.45
CA THR A 116 4.95 -4.54 -19.00
C THR A 116 4.59 -3.67 -20.20
N SER A 117 3.40 -3.83 -20.81
CA SER A 117 2.94 -2.97 -21.91
C SER A 117 2.78 -1.51 -21.51
N TYR A 118 2.65 -1.20 -20.20
CA TYR A 118 2.56 0.18 -19.71
C TYR A 118 3.89 0.92 -19.61
N THR A 119 5.02 0.28 -19.94
CA THR A 119 6.37 0.88 -19.86
C THR A 119 6.42 2.24 -20.55
N HIS A 120 5.90 2.34 -21.77
CA HIS A 120 5.92 3.58 -22.56
C HIS A 120 5.13 4.72 -21.91
N LEU A 121 4.07 4.42 -21.15
CA LEU A 121 3.29 5.42 -20.42
C LEU A 121 4.05 5.95 -19.21
N TYR A 122 4.77 5.07 -18.51
CA TYR A 122 5.66 5.48 -17.41
C TYR A 122 6.84 6.32 -17.91
N GLU A 123 7.39 6.01 -19.10
CA GLU A 123 8.45 6.80 -19.73
C GLU A 123 8.02 8.26 -19.97
N SER A 124 6.73 8.49 -20.31
CA SER A 124 6.19 9.84 -20.50
C SER A 124 6.13 10.67 -19.20
N LYS A 125 6.12 10.04 -18.03
CA LYS A 125 6.14 10.71 -16.72
C LYS A 125 7.53 11.24 -16.33
N ASN A 126 8.61 10.91 -17.06
CA ASN A 126 9.99 11.37 -16.84
C ASN A 126 10.49 11.17 -15.39
N ILE A 127 10.16 10.07 -14.77
CA ILE A 127 10.56 9.76 -13.39
C ILE A 127 12.04 9.35 -13.38
N ASN A 128 12.88 10.15 -12.72
CA ASN A 128 14.29 9.87 -12.54
C ASN A 128 14.55 9.16 -11.20
N SER A 129 14.00 7.95 -11.05
CA SER A 129 14.20 7.09 -9.88
C SER A 129 14.20 5.63 -10.31
N GLU A 130 14.86 4.77 -9.54
CA GLU A 130 14.71 3.33 -9.68
C GLU A 130 13.32 2.88 -9.22
N TYR A 131 12.72 3.57 -8.24
CA TYR A 131 11.36 3.37 -7.75
C TYR A 131 10.41 4.21 -8.59
N LYS A 132 9.97 3.67 -9.70
CA LYS A 132 9.19 4.43 -10.70
C LYS A 132 7.88 3.79 -11.12
N TYR A 133 7.55 2.61 -10.57
CA TYR A 133 6.32 1.90 -10.88
C TYR A 133 5.43 1.85 -9.65
N LEU A 134 4.12 2.04 -9.83
CA LEU A 134 3.15 2.02 -8.75
C LEU A 134 3.07 0.63 -8.11
N ASN A 135 3.05 0.61 -6.78
CA ASN A 135 2.71 -0.56 -5.98
C ASN A 135 1.42 -0.29 -5.18
N SER A 136 0.39 -1.13 -5.36
CA SER A 136 -0.94 -0.94 -4.75
C SER A 136 -1.06 -1.48 -3.32
N GLY A 137 -0.03 -2.13 -2.81
CA GLY A 137 -0.03 -2.69 -1.45
C GLY A 137 0.10 -1.64 -0.36
N THR A 138 0.50 -0.41 -0.71
CA THR A 138 0.62 0.71 0.23
C THR A 138 0.18 2.02 -0.41
N TYR A 139 -0.70 2.77 0.28
CA TYR A 139 -1.06 4.13 -0.13
C TYR A 139 -1.58 4.96 1.03
N PHE A 140 -1.46 6.27 0.89
CA PHE A 140 -1.98 7.28 1.81
C PHE A 140 -2.69 8.39 1.04
N GLY A 141 -3.79 8.94 1.57
CA GLY A 141 -4.47 10.03 0.90
C GLY A 141 -5.74 10.49 1.60
N PHE A 142 -6.37 11.51 1.03
CA PHE A 142 -7.67 12.00 1.49
C PHE A 142 -8.75 10.94 1.27
N THR A 143 -9.56 10.67 2.29
CA THR A 143 -10.61 9.65 2.26
C THR A 143 -11.56 9.83 1.08
N GLU A 144 -12.09 11.05 0.87
CA GLU A 144 -13.01 11.34 -0.24
C GLU A 144 -12.37 11.12 -1.61
N LYS A 145 -11.09 11.45 -1.76
CA LYS A 145 -10.36 11.29 -3.03
C LYS A 145 -10.13 9.82 -3.35
N ILE A 146 -9.75 9.02 -2.35
CA ILE A 146 -9.60 7.56 -2.50
C ILE A 146 -10.94 6.95 -2.93
N VAL A 147 -12.05 7.33 -2.31
CA VAL A 147 -13.40 6.88 -2.70
C VAL A 147 -13.70 7.22 -4.16
N ASN A 148 -13.50 8.47 -4.57
CA ASN A 148 -13.80 8.92 -5.92
C ASN A 148 -12.99 8.16 -6.98
N HIS A 149 -11.69 7.93 -6.74
CA HIS A 149 -10.86 7.16 -7.65
C HIS A 149 -11.24 5.68 -7.68
N MET A 150 -11.58 5.08 -6.54
CA MET A 150 -12.07 3.70 -6.50
C MET A 150 -13.38 3.53 -7.26
N GLU A 151 -14.31 4.49 -7.16
CA GLU A 151 -15.56 4.51 -7.95
C GLU A 151 -15.24 4.59 -9.44
N THR A 152 -14.36 5.50 -9.84
CA THR A 152 -13.90 5.61 -11.23
C THR A 152 -13.29 4.31 -11.75
N ILE A 153 -12.49 3.63 -10.92
CA ILE A 153 -11.91 2.33 -11.26
C ILE A 153 -13.00 1.27 -11.44
N ILE A 154 -13.99 1.20 -10.56
CA ILE A 154 -15.05 0.17 -10.64
C ILE A 154 -15.94 0.36 -11.86
N ASP A 155 -16.21 1.60 -12.25
CA ASP A 155 -17.06 1.92 -13.39
C ASP A 155 -16.36 1.70 -14.75
N LYS A 156 -15.03 1.57 -14.78
CA LYS A 156 -14.27 1.31 -16.01
C LYS A 156 -14.32 -0.15 -16.41
N VAL A 157 -14.36 -0.39 -17.71
CA VAL A 157 -14.18 -1.73 -18.29
C VAL A 157 -12.69 -1.97 -18.51
N TYR A 158 -12.17 -3.05 -17.95
CA TYR A 158 -10.79 -3.47 -18.10
C TYR A 158 -10.68 -4.75 -18.92
N GLU A 159 -9.50 -4.99 -19.48
CA GLU A 159 -9.18 -6.28 -20.06
C GLU A 159 -9.26 -7.39 -19.01
N ASN A 160 -9.64 -8.58 -19.43
CA ASN A 160 -9.73 -9.73 -18.54
C ASN A 160 -8.37 -10.00 -17.87
N GLY A 161 -8.38 -10.19 -16.55
CA GLY A 161 -7.19 -10.57 -15.79
C GLY A 161 -6.36 -9.40 -15.23
N ILE A 162 -6.82 -8.15 -15.38
CA ILE A 162 -6.17 -7.01 -14.70
C ILE A 162 -6.50 -7.06 -13.21
N ASP A 163 -5.45 -7.15 -12.38
CA ASP A 163 -5.53 -7.11 -10.92
C ASP A 163 -5.76 -5.69 -10.37
N ASP A 164 -5.80 -5.55 -9.04
CA ASP A 164 -5.97 -4.27 -8.37
C ASP A 164 -4.80 -3.31 -8.67
N GLN A 165 -3.56 -3.79 -8.72
CA GLN A 165 -2.41 -2.95 -9.03
C GLN A 165 -2.45 -2.43 -10.47
N GLY A 166 -2.84 -3.25 -11.42
CA GLY A 166 -3.01 -2.82 -12.81
C GLY A 166 -4.10 -1.76 -12.96
N LYS A 167 -5.21 -1.87 -12.23
CA LYS A 167 -6.29 -0.88 -12.22
C LYS A 167 -5.83 0.46 -11.63
N TRP A 168 -5.14 0.43 -10.48
CA TRP A 168 -4.57 1.63 -9.88
C TRP A 168 -3.47 2.25 -10.75
N THR A 169 -2.67 1.42 -11.45
CA THR A 169 -1.68 1.91 -12.41
C THR A 169 -2.32 2.72 -13.53
N ILE A 170 -3.41 2.21 -14.13
CA ILE A 170 -4.14 2.95 -15.17
C ILE A 170 -4.71 4.26 -14.62
N GLU A 171 -5.28 4.23 -13.42
CA GLU A 171 -5.84 5.41 -12.78
C GLU A 171 -4.75 6.47 -12.50
N TYR A 172 -3.59 6.05 -11.96
CA TYR A 172 -2.43 6.91 -11.76
C TYR A 172 -1.91 7.55 -13.06
N LEU A 173 -1.82 6.76 -14.13
CA LEU A 173 -1.30 7.25 -15.41
C LEU A 173 -2.24 8.29 -16.07
N LEU A 174 -3.54 8.24 -15.75
CA LEU A 174 -4.57 9.14 -16.29
C LEU A 174 -4.88 10.31 -15.35
N SER A 175 -4.39 10.30 -14.11
CA SER A 175 -4.67 11.32 -13.10
C SER A 175 -3.45 12.22 -12.85
N ASP A 176 -3.71 13.49 -12.51
CA ASP A 176 -2.67 14.45 -12.13
C ASP A 176 -2.57 14.64 -10.61
N ASP A 177 -3.52 14.12 -9.83
CA ASP A 177 -3.57 14.27 -8.38
C ASP A 177 -3.18 13.00 -7.59
N ILE A 178 -2.83 11.93 -8.30
CA ILE A 178 -2.19 10.73 -7.74
C ILE A 178 -0.69 10.78 -8.04
N ILE A 179 0.13 10.54 -7.04
CA ILE A 179 1.57 10.40 -7.20
C ILE A 179 2.07 9.07 -6.64
N ILE A 180 3.30 8.70 -6.97
CA ILE A 180 4.03 7.58 -6.38
C ILE A 180 5.24 8.08 -5.60
N ASP A 181 5.57 7.41 -4.51
CA ASP A 181 6.66 7.77 -3.60
C ASP A 181 8.02 7.33 -4.15
N THR A 182 8.52 8.07 -5.13
CA THR A 182 9.78 7.76 -5.82
C THR A 182 11.02 7.91 -4.95
N ASP A 183 10.89 8.62 -3.83
CA ASP A 183 11.97 8.92 -2.89
C ASP A 183 11.92 8.02 -1.64
N CYS A 184 10.96 7.10 -1.58
CA CYS A 184 10.75 6.17 -0.47
C CYS A 184 10.70 6.87 0.90
N GLU A 185 10.02 8.00 0.99
CA GLU A 185 9.85 8.72 2.25
C GLU A 185 8.70 8.15 3.08
N PHE A 186 7.63 7.68 2.42
CA PHE A 186 6.47 7.05 3.05
C PHE A 186 6.61 5.54 3.04
N PHE A 187 6.84 5.00 1.84
CA PHE A 187 6.75 3.57 1.56
C PHE A 187 7.98 3.10 0.81
N MET A 188 8.49 1.93 1.17
CA MET A 188 9.55 1.29 0.44
C MET A 188 9.20 -0.15 0.12
N SER A 189 9.07 -0.46 -1.16
CA SER A 189 8.96 -1.83 -1.65
C SER A 189 10.34 -2.48 -1.71
N THR A 190 10.47 -3.71 -1.19
CA THR A 190 11.77 -4.37 -1.07
C THR A 190 12.08 -5.33 -2.20
N LEU A 191 11.14 -5.59 -3.11
CA LEU A 191 11.43 -6.38 -4.30
C LEU A 191 12.63 -5.79 -5.04
N ASP A 192 13.63 -6.61 -5.30
CA ASP A 192 14.92 -6.24 -5.91
C ASP A 192 15.80 -5.27 -5.09
N SER A 193 15.41 -4.95 -3.82
CA SER A 193 16.14 -4.04 -2.93
C SER A 193 16.73 -4.73 -1.69
N LYS A 194 16.53 -6.03 -1.54
CA LYS A 194 16.83 -6.82 -0.32
C LYS A 194 18.30 -6.83 0.13
N LYS A 195 19.23 -6.36 -0.68
CA LYS A 195 20.68 -6.41 -0.40
C LYS A 195 21.22 -5.28 0.49
N TYR A 196 20.40 -4.29 0.86
CA TYR A 196 20.90 -3.02 1.37
C TYR A 196 20.22 -2.55 2.67
N PHE A 197 19.67 -3.49 3.45
CA PHE A 197 19.13 -3.18 4.78
C PHE A 197 20.25 -2.92 5.77
N ASP A 198 20.35 -1.70 6.30
CA ASP A 198 21.14 -1.39 7.47
C ASP A 198 20.21 -1.03 8.63
N TYR A 199 20.37 -1.69 9.76
CA TYR A 199 19.63 -1.43 10.99
C TYR A 199 20.59 -0.85 12.02
N LYS A 200 20.48 0.45 12.25
CA LYS A 200 21.34 1.14 13.19
C LYS A 200 20.51 2.03 14.12
N ASN A 201 20.69 1.82 15.44
CA ASN A 201 20.01 2.61 16.48
C ASN A 201 18.48 2.62 16.41
N GLY A 202 17.84 1.52 16.03
CA GLY A 202 16.38 1.44 15.92
C GLY A 202 15.80 2.03 14.63
N VAL A 203 16.66 2.46 13.70
CA VAL A 203 16.26 3.01 12.41
C VAL A 203 16.70 2.05 11.31
N VAL A 204 15.79 1.67 10.47
CA VAL A 204 16.10 0.95 9.23
C VAL A 204 16.45 1.97 8.16
N THR A 205 17.65 1.87 7.64
CA THR A 205 18.07 2.62 6.47
C THR A 205 18.20 1.67 5.31
N ILE A 206 17.50 1.95 4.24
CA ILE A 206 17.57 1.17 3.02
C ILE A 206 18.07 2.10 1.92
N ASN A 207 19.27 1.85 1.40
CA ASN A 207 19.89 2.71 0.37
C ASN A 207 19.88 4.20 0.71
N ASN A 208 20.10 4.57 1.97
CA ASN A 208 20.02 5.94 2.50
C ASN A 208 18.60 6.52 2.64
N TYR A 209 17.53 5.73 2.44
CA TYR A 209 16.16 6.12 2.70
C TYR A 209 15.72 5.70 4.10
N ASN A 210 14.82 6.49 4.72
CA ASN A 210 14.20 6.19 6.02
C ASN A 210 12.67 6.13 5.84
N PRO A 211 12.14 5.07 5.22
CA PRO A 211 10.71 4.96 4.98
C PRO A 211 9.92 4.84 6.29
N ILE A 212 8.71 5.35 6.31
CA ILE A 212 7.77 5.12 7.43
C ILE A 212 7.35 3.65 7.45
N VAL A 213 7.02 3.10 6.27
CA VAL A 213 6.56 1.73 6.08
C VAL A 213 7.46 1.02 5.08
N VAL A 214 7.82 -0.21 5.40
CA VAL A 214 8.45 -1.14 4.45
C VAL A 214 7.43 -2.18 4.02
N HIS A 215 7.30 -2.37 2.72
CA HIS A 215 6.50 -3.40 2.08
C HIS A 215 7.42 -4.46 1.50
N ASP A 216 7.45 -5.63 2.15
CA ASP A 216 8.26 -6.76 1.70
C ASP A 216 7.56 -7.56 0.60
N ASN A 217 7.21 -6.85 -0.47
CA ASN A 217 6.51 -7.42 -1.61
C ASN A 217 7.36 -8.45 -2.37
N GLY A 218 6.68 -9.47 -2.89
CA GLY A 218 7.32 -10.57 -3.63
C GLY A 218 7.76 -11.75 -2.74
N PRO A 219 8.57 -12.68 -3.27
CA PRO A 219 8.98 -13.86 -2.52
C PRO A 219 9.85 -13.47 -1.32
N HIS A 220 9.40 -13.87 -0.12
CA HIS A 220 10.11 -13.63 1.13
C HIS A 220 11.49 -14.31 1.12
N THR A 221 12.53 -13.57 1.53
CA THR A 221 13.85 -14.14 1.75
C THR A 221 14.14 -14.25 3.25
N GLU A 222 15.02 -15.19 3.64
CA GLU A 222 15.46 -15.33 5.04
C GLU A 222 16.07 -14.05 5.62
N GLU A 223 16.58 -13.15 4.78
CA GLU A 223 17.18 -11.88 5.21
C GLU A 223 16.13 -10.87 5.66
N THR A 224 14.98 -10.81 5.00
CA THR A 224 13.87 -9.92 5.37
C THR A 224 13.23 -10.36 6.68
N LEU A 225 13.08 -11.66 6.90
CA LEU A 225 12.59 -12.22 8.16
C LEU A 225 13.51 -11.86 9.35
N LYS A 226 14.85 -11.81 9.14
CA LYS A 226 15.80 -11.43 10.20
C LYS A 226 15.74 -9.96 10.62
N VAL A 227 15.24 -9.08 9.77
CA VAL A 227 15.04 -7.65 10.12
C VAL A 227 13.77 -7.51 10.93
N THR A 228 12.69 -8.22 10.57
CA THR A 228 11.42 -8.21 11.31
C THR A 228 11.54 -8.82 12.72
N ASP A 229 12.41 -9.80 12.92
CA ASP A 229 12.67 -10.41 14.24
C ASP A 229 13.43 -9.49 15.23
N LYS A 230 13.98 -8.36 14.76
CA LYS A 230 14.75 -7.42 15.60
C LYS A 230 13.97 -6.16 16.00
N LEU A 231 12.74 -6.02 15.52
CA LEU A 231 11.82 -4.90 15.79
C LEU A 231 10.81 -5.25 16.88
#